data_27ac40324d84f4d0acae024d52ce3793
#
_entry.id   27ac40324d84f4d0acae024d52ce3793
#
_cell.length_a   1.000
_cell.length_b   1.000
_cell.length_c   1.000
_cell.angle_alpha   90.00
_cell.angle_beta   90.00
_cell.angle_gamma   90.00
#
_symmetry.space_group_name_H-M   'P 1'
#
loop_
_entity.id
_entity.type
_entity.pdbx_description
1 polymer ?
#
loop_
_entity_poly.entity_id
_entity_poly.type
_entity_poly.pdbx_seq_one_letter_code
_entity_poly.pdbx_strand_id
1 'polypeptide(L)'
;MIDLRSDTVTRPTPAMREAMASAEVGDDVYGEDPTVNRLEREAAEVFGREASIFVPTGTMGNQIAIRLHTQHGKEVICEARSHVLDWEMAMMAAFSGCLARTVGADRGILTWDHIKPAIGAKIYYRAQTALVCLENTHNMAGGTVTPLPVLEGVWAGAKEAGLPVHLDGARVFNAATALGISVAKLTSGFDTVMFCLSKGLGAPAGSMLVGSRKAIEQARIHRKALGGGMRQAGVLAAAGLIALHEMPKRLHEDHANARLLADAVAAYPKAAEIDLEAVQTNIVIFKLRGKDQSSGGDAPAFVAALKQKGVLISAIGPHSIRFVTHYDVDRTACEKAATLVSEELRSLSA
;
A
#
# COMPACT_ATOMS: atom_id res chain seq x y z
N MET A 1 20.26 -7.67 13.60
CA MET A 1 19.17 -8.47 12.97
C MET A 1 18.66 -7.66 11.80
N ILE A 2 18.54 -8.28 10.62
CA ILE A 2 18.09 -7.64 9.38
C ILE A 2 16.59 -7.94 9.25
N ASP A 3 15.72 -6.92 9.30
CA ASP A 3 14.27 -7.12 9.30
C ASP A 3 13.67 -6.74 7.94
N LEU A 4 13.34 -7.73 7.14
CA LEU A 4 12.73 -7.62 5.80
C LEU A 4 11.26 -8.07 5.78
N ARG A 5 10.59 -8.14 6.95
CA ARG A 5 9.21 -8.61 7.02
C ARG A 5 8.21 -7.67 6.37
N SER A 6 8.38 -6.36 6.59
CA SER A 6 7.49 -5.32 6.09
C SER A 6 8.13 -3.93 6.28
N ASP A 7 7.80 -2.97 5.42
CA ASP A 7 8.12 -1.55 5.62
C ASP A 7 7.30 -0.90 6.76
N THR A 8 6.35 -1.61 7.33
CA THR A 8 5.62 -1.18 8.55
C THR A 8 6.43 -1.31 9.83
N VAL A 9 7.59 -1.97 9.81
CA VAL A 9 8.51 -2.07 10.96
C VAL A 9 9.49 -0.90 11.04
N THR A 10 9.46 0.01 10.07
CA THR A 10 10.32 1.21 10.04
C THR A 10 10.14 2.04 11.30
N ARG A 11 11.26 2.63 11.74
CA ARG A 11 11.30 3.49 12.93
C ARG A 11 11.42 4.95 12.49
N PRO A 12 10.79 5.89 13.22
CA PRO A 12 10.96 7.30 12.88
C PRO A 12 12.43 7.71 12.97
N THR A 13 12.88 8.47 11.97
CA THR A 13 14.25 8.99 11.89
C THR A 13 14.57 9.90 13.09
N PRO A 14 15.85 10.17 13.40
CA PRO A 14 16.21 11.17 14.42
C PRO A 14 15.52 12.53 14.18
N ALA A 15 15.49 13.02 12.93
CA ALA A 15 14.82 14.27 12.59
C ALA A 15 13.29 14.20 12.84
N MET A 16 12.64 13.08 12.54
CA MET A 16 11.22 12.89 12.87
C MET A 16 10.99 12.93 14.38
N ARG A 17 11.86 12.28 15.18
CA ARG A 17 11.74 12.28 16.64
C ARG A 17 11.90 13.67 17.26
N GLU A 18 12.83 14.44 16.75
CA GLU A 18 13.05 15.84 17.15
C GLU A 18 11.84 16.71 16.78
N ALA A 19 11.34 16.58 15.54
CA ALA A 19 10.14 17.28 15.10
C ALA A 19 8.91 16.92 15.94
N MET A 20 8.73 15.65 16.31
CA MET A 20 7.67 15.20 17.22
C MET A 20 7.78 15.82 18.61
N ALA A 21 9.00 15.92 19.15
CA ALA A 21 9.24 16.46 20.49
C ALA A 21 9.01 17.98 20.56
N SER A 22 9.20 18.69 19.46
CA SER A 22 9.08 20.15 19.36
C SER A 22 7.83 20.59 18.60
N ALA A 23 6.91 19.68 18.27
CA ALA A 23 5.72 19.98 17.50
C ALA A 23 4.81 21.02 18.18
N GLU A 24 4.43 22.06 17.46
CA GLU A 24 3.34 22.92 17.86
C GLU A 24 2.02 22.18 17.73
N VAL A 25 1.19 22.19 18.78
CA VAL A 25 -0.03 21.38 18.84
C VAL A 25 -1.23 22.19 19.31
N GLY A 26 -2.41 21.72 18.91
CA GLY A 26 -3.71 22.20 19.33
C GLY A 26 -4.74 21.07 19.25
N ASP A 27 -6.02 21.36 19.46
CA ASP A 27 -7.06 20.32 19.32
C ASP A 27 -7.48 20.16 17.87
N ASP A 28 -7.12 19.01 17.25
CA ASP A 28 -7.47 18.66 15.86
C ASP A 28 -9.00 18.59 15.63
N VAL A 29 -9.79 18.24 16.66
CA VAL A 29 -11.26 18.19 16.53
C VAL A 29 -11.86 19.60 16.37
N TYR A 30 -11.25 20.61 16.96
CA TYR A 30 -11.61 22.01 16.75
C TYR A 30 -10.91 22.66 15.55
N GLY A 31 -10.02 21.91 14.86
CA GLY A 31 -9.22 22.45 13.75
C GLY A 31 -8.12 23.41 14.20
N GLU A 32 -7.71 23.34 15.45
CA GLU A 32 -6.74 24.25 16.08
C GLU A 32 -5.29 23.71 16.12
N ASP A 33 -5.06 22.44 15.70
CA ASP A 33 -3.71 21.88 15.63
C ASP A 33 -2.97 22.41 14.38
N PRO A 34 -1.99 23.31 14.54
CA PRO A 34 -1.37 23.95 13.39
C PRO A 34 -0.51 22.99 12.57
N THR A 35 0.08 21.97 13.20
CA THR A 35 0.92 20.98 12.54
C THR A 35 0.07 19.99 11.73
N VAL A 36 -1.08 19.55 12.24
CA VAL A 36 -2.05 18.75 11.47
C VAL A 36 -2.58 19.54 10.30
N ASN A 37 -3.01 20.78 10.52
CA ASN A 37 -3.52 21.66 9.46
C ASN A 37 -2.48 21.88 8.36
N ARG A 38 -1.20 22.01 8.73
CA ARG A 38 -0.10 22.13 7.78
C ARG A 38 0.09 20.85 6.98
N LEU A 39 0.14 19.68 7.63
CA LEU A 39 0.27 18.39 6.95
C LEU A 39 -0.88 18.15 5.98
N GLU A 40 -2.13 18.42 6.39
CA GLU A 40 -3.31 18.26 5.54
C GLU A 40 -3.24 19.17 4.31
N ARG A 41 -2.85 20.43 4.46
CA ARG A 41 -2.70 21.35 3.34
C ARG A 41 -1.60 20.89 2.38
N GLU A 42 -0.39 20.59 2.89
CA GLU A 42 0.76 20.22 2.07
C GLU A 42 0.55 18.87 1.36
N ALA A 43 -0.12 17.90 1.99
CA ALA A 43 -0.50 16.66 1.33
C ALA A 43 -1.49 16.90 0.17
N ALA A 44 -2.46 17.78 0.34
CA ALA A 44 -3.36 18.17 -0.75
C ALA A 44 -2.60 18.82 -1.91
N GLU A 45 -1.66 19.72 -1.63
CA GLU A 45 -0.81 20.39 -2.62
C GLU A 45 0.06 19.38 -3.40
N VAL A 46 0.75 18.46 -2.70
CA VAL A 46 1.60 17.42 -3.32
C VAL A 46 0.80 16.54 -4.28
N PHE A 47 -0.45 16.26 -4.00
CA PHE A 47 -1.34 15.46 -4.85
C PHE A 47 -2.16 16.29 -5.85
N GLY A 48 -2.04 17.63 -5.84
CA GLY A 48 -2.85 18.52 -6.68
C GLY A 48 -4.33 18.40 -6.40
N ARG A 49 -4.73 18.28 -5.11
CA ARG A 49 -6.11 18.11 -4.67
C ARG A 49 -6.59 19.32 -3.84
N GLU A 50 -7.91 19.45 -3.73
CA GLU A 50 -8.53 20.56 -2.99
C GLU A 50 -8.35 20.46 -1.49
N ALA A 51 -8.28 19.25 -0.95
CA ALA A 51 -8.19 18.99 0.48
C ALA A 51 -7.64 17.61 0.79
N SER A 52 -7.17 17.45 2.03
CA SER A 52 -6.82 16.15 2.59
C SER A 52 -7.20 16.06 4.07
N ILE A 53 -7.16 14.85 4.62
CA ILE A 53 -7.39 14.58 6.03
C ILE A 53 -6.38 13.58 6.54
N PHE A 54 -5.80 13.87 7.71
CA PHE A 54 -4.94 12.94 8.45
C PHE A 54 -5.80 11.90 9.18
N VAL A 55 -5.45 10.63 9.03
CA VAL A 55 -6.10 9.50 9.68
C VAL A 55 -5.07 8.61 10.37
N PRO A 56 -5.39 7.94 11.50
CA PRO A 56 -4.46 7.10 12.23
C PRO A 56 -3.85 5.96 11.42
N THR A 57 -4.62 5.35 10.51
CA THR A 57 -4.23 4.16 9.74
C THR A 57 -4.71 4.21 8.29
N GLY A 58 -4.02 3.47 7.39
CA GLY A 58 -4.46 3.30 6.01
C GLY A 58 -5.82 2.60 5.91
N THR A 59 -6.05 1.58 6.74
CA THR A 59 -7.36 0.91 6.83
C THR A 59 -8.49 1.90 7.07
N MET A 60 -8.33 2.82 8.04
CA MET A 60 -9.34 3.86 8.28
C MET A 60 -9.54 4.74 7.05
N GLY A 61 -8.46 5.15 6.38
CA GLY A 61 -8.52 5.97 5.17
C GLY A 61 -9.28 5.30 4.03
N ASN A 62 -8.96 4.03 3.75
CA ASN A 62 -9.65 3.23 2.75
C ASN A 62 -11.14 3.05 3.07
N GLN A 63 -11.46 2.69 4.31
CA GLN A 63 -12.85 2.46 4.71
C GLN A 63 -13.69 3.73 4.70
N ILE A 64 -13.10 4.88 5.06
CA ILE A 64 -13.73 6.19 4.88
C ILE A 64 -13.99 6.46 3.40
N ALA A 65 -12.99 6.27 2.53
CA ALA A 65 -13.14 6.50 1.10
C ALA A 65 -14.23 5.61 0.47
N ILE A 66 -14.25 4.33 0.82
CA ILE A 66 -15.30 3.41 0.37
C ILE A 66 -16.67 3.92 0.84
N ARG A 67 -16.80 4.33 2.11
CA ARG A 67 -18.05 4.84 2.65
C ARG A 67 -18.52 6.14 1.99
N LEU A 68 -17.60 7.00 1.57
CA LEU A 68 -17.92 8.25 0.85
C LEU A 68 -18.59 8.00 -0.50
N HIS A 69 -18.17 6.95 -1.21
CA HIS A 69 -18.63 6.64 -2.57
C HIS A 69 -19.73 5.59 -2.62
N THR A 70 -20.10 4.99 -1.47
CA THR A 70 -21.04 3.87 -1.43
C THR A 70 -22.15 4.09 -0.40
N GLN A 71 -23.10 3.18 -0.41
CA GLN A 71 -24.15 3.05 0.62
C GLN A 71 -24.56 1.59 0.77
N HIS A 72 -25.29 1.26 1.82
CA HIS A 72 -25.79 -0.09 2.05
C HIS A 72 -26.47 -0.68 0.82
N GLY A 73 -26.17 -1.95 0.52
CA GLY A 73 -26.74 -2.69 -0.61
C GLY A 73 -26.06 -2.41 -1.95
N LYS A 74 -24.95 -1.67 -1.98
CA LYS A 74 -24.14 -1.45 -3.18
C LYS A 74 -22.97 -2.42 -3.27
N GLU A 75 -22.31 -2.44 -4.44
CA GLU A 75 -21.10 -3.22 -4.69
C GLU A 75 -19.89 -2.33 -4.94
N VAL A 76 -18.73 -2.83 -4.53
CA VAL A 76 -17.40 -2.27 -4.82
C VAL A 76 -16.62 -3.27 -5.67
N ILE A 77 -16.18 -2.86 -6.84
CA ILE A 77 -15.27 -3.68 -7.67
C ILE A 77 -13.85 -3.47 -7.17
N CYS A 78 -13.14 -4.57 -6.89
CA CYS A 78 -11.72 -4.58 -6.51
C CYS A 78 -11.00 -5.82 -7.05
N GLU A 79 -9.67 -5.78 -7.07
CA GLU A 79 -8.87 -6.96 -7.42
C GLU A 79 -9.01 -8.04 -6.33
N ALA A 80 -8.95 -9.30 -6.74
CA ALA A 80 -9.27 -10.46 -5.90
C ALA A 80 -8.32 -10.69 -4.70
N ARG A 81 -7.15 -10.04 -4.68
CA ARG A 81 -6.14 -10.11 -3.61
C ARG A 81 -5.85 -8.72 -3.03
N SER A 82 -6.72 -7.73 -3.30
CA SER A 82 -6.52 -6.36 -2.82
C SER A 82 -6.59 -6.27 -1.30
N HIS A 83 -5.86 -5.29 -0.75
CA HIS A 83 -5.78 -5.07 0.69
C HIS A 83 -7.15 -4.77 1.31
N VAL A 84 -7.98 -3.98 0.64
CA VAL A 84 -9.34 -3.62 1.12
C VAL A 84 -10.28 -4.82 1.25
N LEU A 85 -9.97 -5.93 0.55
CA LEU A 85 -10.74 -7.18 0.62
C LEU A 85 -10.28 -8.07 1.77
N ASP A 86 -8.97 -8.39 1.81
CA ASP A 86 -8.44 -9.47 2.65
C ASP A 86 -7.91 -9.00 4.01
N TRP A 87 -7.45 -7.74 4.10
CA TRP A 87 -6.66 -7.28 5.25
C TRP A 87 -7.35 -6.22 6.12
N GLU A 88 -8.62 -5.90 5.83
CA GLU A 88 -9.36 -4.84 6.53
C GLU A 88 -10.62 -5.37 7.26
N MET A 89 -10.56 -6.61 7.75
CA MET A 89 -11.57 -7.21 8.64
C MET A 89 -13.00 -7.15 8.10
N ALA A 90 -13.18 -7.35 6.80
CA ALA A 90 -14.48 -7.25 6.11
C ALA A 90 -15.20 -5.90 6.32
N MET A 91 -14.47 -4.82 6.55
CA MET A 91 -15.04 -3.50 6.87
C MET A 91 -15.89 -2.93 5.74
N MET A 92 -15.67 -3.32 4.46
CA MET A 92 -16.59 -2.96 3.38
C MET A 92 -18.03 -3.42 3.68
N ALA A 93 -18.18 -4.62 4.23
CA ALA A 93 -19.48 -5.11 4.67
C ALA A 93 -19.91 -4.52 6.01
N ALA A 94 -19.02 -4.55 7.02
CA ALA A 94 -19.35 -4.17 8.39
C ALA A 94 -19.64 -2.68 8.56
N PHE A 95 -18.87 -1.80 7.89
CA PHE A 95 -19.02 -0.35 8.04
C PHE A 95 -19.83 0.28 6.91
N SER A 96 -19.62 -0.15 5.67
CA SER A 96 -20.28 0.43 4.50
C SER A 96 -21.50 -0.35 4.02
N GLY A 97 -21.70 -1.60 4.48
CA GLY A 97 -22.80 -2.46 4.06
C GLY A 97 -22.72 -2.85 2.58
N CYS A 98 -21.52 -2.92 2.03
CA CYS A 98 -21.28 -3.18 0.62
C CYS A 98 -20.84 -4.61 0.36
N LEU A 99 -21.20 -5.13 -0.81
CA LEU A 99 -20.69 -6.39 -1.34
C LEU A 99 -19.38 -6.12 -2.10
N ALA A 100 -18.34 -6.88 -1.86
CA ALA A 100 -17.16 -6.90 -2.70
C ALA A 100 -17.44 -7.70 -3.98
N ARG A 101 -17.16 -7.10 -5.13
CA ARG A 101 -17.13 -7.77 -6.43
C ARG A 101 -15.69 -7.90 -6.89
N THR A 102 -15.16 -9.08 -6.69
CA THR A 102 -13.75 -9.36 -6.95
C THR A 102 -13.50 -9.69 -8.42
N VAL A 103 -12.39 -9.18 -8.94
CA VAL A 103 -11.91 -9.42 -10.31
C VAL A 103 -10.45 -9.86 -10.25
N GLY A 104 -10.15 -11.04 -10.77
CA GLY A 104 -8.76 -11.50 -10.89
C GLY A 104 -8.04 -10.79 -12.03
N ALA A 105 -6.79 -10.40 -11.79
CA ALA A 105 -5.95 -9.82 -12.82
C ALA A 105 -4.50 -10.31 -12.68
N ASP A 106 -3.82 -10.47 -13.82
CA ASP A 106 -2.41 -10.78 -13.80
C ASP A 106 -1.63 -9.66 -13.11
N ARG A 107 -0.70 -10.05 -12.23
CA ARG A 107 0.11 -9.13 -11.41
C ARG A 107 -0.71 -8.06 -10.65
N GLY A 108 -2.01 -8.32 -10.40
CA GLY A 108 -2.91 -7.37 -9.72
C GLY A 108 -3.29 -6.14 -10.55
N ILE A 109 -2.97 -6.09 -11.83
CA ILE A 109 -3.19 -4.93 -12.69
C ILE A 109 -4.59 -5.01 -13.33
N LEU A 110 -5.57 -4.34 -12.72
CA LEU A 110 -6.90 -4.22 -13.29
C LEU A 110 -6.92 -3.22 -14.46
N THR A 111 -7.33 -3.68 -15.63
CA THR A 111 -7.65 -2.85 -16.81
C THR A 111 -9.14 -2.57 -16.87
N TRP A 112 -9.55 -1.62 -17.71
CA TRP A 112 -10.98 -1.38 -17.95
C TRP A 112 -11.70 -2.60 -18.52
N ASP A 113 -11.03 -3.42 -19.35
CA ASP A 113 -11.59 -4.65 -19.90
C ASP A 113 -11.86 -5.72 -18.83
N HIS A 114 -11.11 -5.72 -17.76
CA HIS A 114 -11.41 -6.55 -16.59
C HIS A 114 -12.59 -6.02 -15.77
N ILE A 115 -12.69 -4.69 -15.61
CA ILE A 115 -13.68 -4.02 -14.76
C ILE A 115 -15.06 -3.99 -15.43
N LYS A 116 -15.13 -3.61 -16.71
CA LYS A 116 -16.38 -3.40 -17.45
C LYS A 116 -17.37 -4.56 -17.36
N PRO A 117 -16.97 -5.84 -17.55
CA PRO A 117 -17.88 -6.98 -17.45
C PRO A 117 -18.39 -7.24 -16.01
N ALA A 118 -17.65 -6.75 -15.00
CA ALA A 118 -18.02 -6.92 -13.59
C ALA A 118 -19.05 -5.89 -13.11
N ILE A 119 -19.30 -4.82 -13.88
CA ILE A 119 -20.28 -3.79 -13.52
C ILE A 119 -21.69 -4.40 -13.49
N GLY A 120 -22.35 -4.29 -12.34
CA GLY A 120 -23.70 -4.80 -12.14
C GLY A 120 -24.72 -4.13 -13.05
N ALA A 121 -25.60 -4.93 -13.67
CA ALA A 121 -26.69 -4.41 -14.50
C ALA A 121 -27.61 -3.51 -13.67
N LYS A 122 -28.03 -2.36 -14.25
CA LYS A 122 -28.92 -1.39 -13.57
C LYS A 122 -30.38 -1.89 -13.54
N ILE A 123 -30.63 -2.94 -12.75
CA ILE A 123 -31.97 -3.50 -12.52
C ILE A 123 -32.29 -3.45 -11.01
N TYR A 124 -33.57 -3.16 -10.65
CA TYR A 124 -33.95 -2.79 -9.29
C TYR A 124 -33.72 -3.89 -8.24
N TYR A 125 -33.71 -5.15 -8.64
CA TYR A 125 -33.57 -6.30 -7.75
C TYR A 125 -32.12 -6.85 -7.67
N ARG A 126 -31.12 -6.11 -8.15
CA ARG A 126 -29.70 -6.45 -8.03
C ARG A 126 -28.92 -5.31 -7.37
N ALA A 127 -27.91 -5.67 -6.59
CA ALA A 127 -26.96 -4.70 -6.07
C ALA A 127 -26.31 -3.94 -7.23
N GLN A 128 -26.21 -2.63 -7.08
CA GLN A 128 -25.62 -1.74 -8.09
C GLN A 128 -24.16 -1.48 -7.74
N THR A 129 -23.28 -1.54 -8.71
CA THR A 129 -21.91 -1.08 -8.57
C THR A 129 -21.88 0.39 -8.25
N ALA A 130 -21.14 0.78 -7.22
CA ALA A 130 -21.04 2.16 -6.76
C ALA A 130 -19.61 2.71 -6.78
N LEU A 131 -18.60 1.84 -6.81
CA LEU A 131 -17.19 2.23 -6.72
C LEU A 131 -16.30 1.21 -7.44
N VAL A 132 -15.26 1.72 -8.10
CA VAL A 132 -14.08 0.94 -8.49
C VAL A 132 -12.94 1.28 -7.53
N CYS A 133 -12.36 0.26 -6.87
CA CYS A 133 -11.23 0.41 -5.97
C CYS A 133 -10.00 -0.26 -6.58
N LEU A 134 -8.93 0.51 -6.80
CA LEU A 134 -7.65 0.02 -7.29
C LEU A 134 -6.61 0.05 -6.17
N GLU A 135 -5.55 -0.74 -6.31
CA GLU A 135 -4.39 -0.75 -5.41
C GLU A 135 -3.10 -0.53 -6.21
N ASN A 136 -2.30 0.47 -5.84
CA ASN A 136 -1.02 0.75 -6.51
C ASN A 136 0.00 1.37 -5.51
N THR A 137 1.15 0.71 -5.22
CA THR A 137 1.57 -0.60 -5.75
C THR A 137 0.77 -1.74 -5.15
N HIS A 138 0.57 -2.83 -5.91
CA HIS A 138 -0.23 -3.95 -5.42
C HIS A 138 0.58 -4.86 -4.48
N ASN A 139 0.21 -4.91 -3.19
CA ASN A 139 0.95 -5.60 -2.14
C ASN A 139 1.12 -7.10 -2.40
N MET A 140 0.01 -7.81 -2.64
CA MET A 140 0.00 -9.27 -2.81
C MET A 140 0.45 -9.73 -4.21
N ALA A 141 0.71 -8.78 -5.12
CA ALA A 141 1.31 -9.05 -6.42
C ALA A 141 2.82 -8.74 -6.47
N GLY A 142 3.47 -8.48 -5.31
CA GLY A 142 4.90 -8.22 -5.25
C GLY A 142 5.30 -6.75 -5.46
N GLY A 143 4.38 -5.83 -5.16
CA GLY A 143 4.65 -4.39 -5.31
C GLY A 143 4.63 -3.93 -6.77
N THR A 144 3.89 -4.63 -7.61
CA THR A 144 3.69 -4.28 -9.02
C THR A 144 3.06 -2.92 -9.17
N VAL A 145 3.44 -2.23 -10.24
CA VAL A 145 3.00 -0.89 -10.57
C VAL A 145 2.03 -0.92 -11.74
N THR A 146 0.85 -0.38 -11.56
CA THR A 146 -0.09 -0.16 -12.67
C THR A 146 0.41 1.01 -13.53
N PRO A 147 0.71 0.78 -14.83
CA PRO A 147 1.18 1.83 -15.73
C PRO A 147 0.16 2.96 -15.91
N LEU A 148 0.63 4.21 -16.08
CA LEU A 148 -0.25 5.36 -16.24
C LEU A 148 -1.27 5.20 -17.38
N PRO A 149 -0.94 4.70 -18.58
CA PRO A 149 -1.93 4.50 -19.64
C PRO A 149 -3.07 3.53 -19.27
N VAL A 150 -2.77 2.53 -18.42
CA VAL A 150 -3.80 1.60 -17.91
C VAL A 150 -4.74 2.33 -16.96
N LEU A 151 -4.19 3.16 -16.05
CA LEU A 151 -5.00 4.00 -15.16
C LEU A 151 -5.87 4.97 -15.94
N GLU A 152 -5.33 5.63 -16.97
CA GLU A 152 -6.07 6.55 -17.82
C GLU A 152 -7.25 5.83 -18.53
N GLY A 153 -7.05 4.59 -19.00
CA GLY A 153 -8.11 3.76 -19.56
C GLY A 153 -9.20 3.43 -18.53
N VAL A 154 -8.83 3.12 -17.30
CA VAL A 154 -9.80 2.88 -16.21
C VAL A 154 -10.57 4.15 -15.88
N TRP A 155 -9.90 5.30 -15.75
CA TRP A 155 -10.58 6.57 -15.45
C TRP A 155 -11.57 6.98 -16.53
N ALA A 156 -11.19 6.85 -17.81
CA ALA A 156 -12.07 7.15 -18.93
C ALA A 156 -13.32 6.25 -18.91
N GLY A 157 -13.13 4.96 -18.77
CA GLY A 157 -14.25 4.01 -18.74
C GLY A 157 -15.15 4.17 -17.51
N ALA A 158 -14.56 4.40 -16.32
CA ALA A 158 -15.32 4.64 -15.09
C ALA A 158 -16.16 5.92 -15.21
N LYS A 159 -15.58 6.98 -15.78
CA LYS A 159 -16.30 8.24 -16.04
C LYS A 159 -17.51 8.03 -16.98
N GLU A 160 -17.34 7.27 -18.06
CA GLU A 160 -18.47 6.93 -18.99
C GLU A 160 -19.54 6.10 -18.27
N ALA A 161 -19.15 5.21 -17.37
CA ALA A 161 -20.06 4.40 -16.57
C ALA A 161 -20.73 5.18 -15.42
N GLY A 162 -20.25 6.40 -15.10
CA GLY A 162 -20.70 7.20 -13.99
C GLY A 162 -20.28 6.62 -12.62
N LEU A 163 -19.11 5.97 -12.56
CA LEU A 163 -18.57 5.34 -11.36
C LEU A 163 -17.37 6.13 -10.83
N PRO A 164 -17.33 6.46 -9.54
CA PRO A 164 -16.14 6.99 -8.90
C PRO A 164 -15.04 5.93 -8.81
N VAL A 165 -13.78 6.39 -8.72
CA VAL A 165 -12.60 5.54 -8.59
C VAL A 165 -11.82 5.96 -7.35
N HIS A 166 -11.56 4.99 -6.45
CA HIS A 166 -10.69 5.15 -5.29
C HIS A 166 -9.36 4.42 -5.50
N LEU A 167 -8.27 5.00 -5.00
CA LEU A 167 -6.96 4.36 -4.95
C LEU A 167 -6.58 4.04 -3.52
N ASP A 168 -6.39 2.74 -3.22
CA ASP A 168 -5.49 2.34 -2.16
C ASP A 168 -4.06 2.57 -2.64
N GLY A 169 -3.54 3.70 -2.28
CA GLY A 169 -2.18 4.15 -2.61
C GLY A 169 -1.23 4.01 -1.44
N ALA A 170 -1.39 2.99 -0.59
CA ALA A 170 -0.55 2.80 0.61
C ALA A 170 0.95 2.93 0.32
N ARG A 171 1.38 2.61 -0.91
CA ARG A 171 2.74 2.78 -1.42
C ARG A 171 2.80 3.55 -2.74
N VAL A 172 1.91 4.50 -2.96
CA VAL A 172 1.83 5.26 -4.22
C VAL A 172 3.11 6.04 -4.55
N PHE A 173 3.87 6.46 -3.54
CA PHE A 173 5.17 7.10 -3.75
C PHE A 173 6.20 6.12 -4.35
N ASN A 174 6.15 4.84 -3.98
CA ASN A 174 6.96 3.80 -4.64
C ASN A 174 6.57 3.66 -6.11
N ALA A 175 5.27 3.65 -6.43
CA ALA A 175 4.79 3.60 -7.81
C ALA A 175 5.24 4.83 -8.61
N ALA A 176 5.11 6.04 -8.05
CA ALA A 176 5.55 7.28 -8.67
C ALA A 176 7.07 7.30 -8.93
N THR A 177 7.87 6.84 -7.95
CA THR A 177 9.33 6.70 -8.07
C THR A 177 9.70 5.71 -9.18
N ALA A 178 9.05 4.55 -9.25
CA ALA A 178 9.32 3.55 -10.28
C ALA A 178 8.98 4.04 -11.69
N LEU A 179 7.92 4.86 -11.83
CA LEU A 179 7.51 5.44 -13.12
C LEU A 179 8.23 6.75 -13.47
N GLY A 180 8.98 7.35 -12.54
CA GLY A 180 9.65 8.63 -12.76
C GLY A 180 8.68 9.80 -12.96
N ILE A 181 7.49 9.76 -12.36
CA ILE A 181 6.46 10.80 -12.46
C ILE A 181 5.98 11.28 -11.08
N SER A 182 5.37 12.46 -11.01
CA SER A 182 4.80 12.96 -9.75
C SER A 182 3.57 12.15 -9.32
N VAL A 183 3.34 12.06 -8.00
CA VAL A 183 2.12 11.45 -7.46
C VAL A 183 0.86 12.19 -7.93
N ALA A 184 0.92 13.50 -8.12
CA ALA A 184 -0.18 14.29 -8.67
C ALA A 184 -0.58 13.81 -10.06
N LYS A 185 0.41 13.57 -10.96
CA LYS A 185 0.16 13.03 -12.29
C LYS A 185 -0.37 11.60 -12.23
N LEU A 186 0.27 10.74 -11.42
CA LEU A 186 -0.10 9.33 -11.30
C LEU A 186 -1.52 9.14 -10.78
N THR A 187 -2.02 10.08 -9.99
CA THR A 187 -3.32 9.94 -9.31
C THR A 187 -4.41 10.87 -9.84
N SER A 188 -4.15 11.62 -10.91
CA SER A 188 -4.98 12.74 -11.37
C SER A 188 -6.46 12.38 -11.64
N GLY A 189 -6.76 11.17 -12.08
CA GLY A 189 -8.12 10.72 -12.43
C GLY A 189 -8.88 9.97 -11.32
N PHE A 190 -8.30 9.81 -10.11
CA PHE A 190 -9.01 9.22 -8.98
C PHE A 190 -9.86 10.26 -8.25
N ASP A 191 -11.04 9.88 -7.75
CA ASP A 191 -11.89 10.74 -6.92
C ASP A 191 -11.33 10.90 -5.51
N THR A 192 -10.78 9.82 -4.95
CA THR A 192 -10.08 9.80 -3.66
C THR A 192 -8.83 8.92 -3.72
N VAL A 193 -7.80 9.31 -2.99
CA VAL A 193 -6.55 8.54 -2.84
C VAL A 193 -6.19 8.46 -1.36
N MET A 194 -6.02 7.27 -0.84
CA MET A 194 -5.39 7.04 0.45
C MET A 194 -3.91 6.74 0.27
N PHE A 195 -3.03 7.28 1.13
CA PHE A 195 -1.63 6.88 1.17
C PHE A 195 -1.09 6.81 2.60
N CYS A 196 -0.13 5.91 2.84
CA CYS A 196 0.46 5.72 4.15
C CYS A 196 1.71 6.58 4.34
N LEU A 197 1.80 7.22 5.51
CA LEU A 197 3.02 7.84 6.01
C LEU A 197 3.89 6.83 6.78
N SER A 198 3.25 5.80 7.35
CA SER A 198 3.81 4.83 8.29
C SER A 198 4.32 3.53 7.65
N LYS A 199 4.78 3.59 6.41
CA LYS A 199 5.42 2.47 5.69
C LYS A 199 6.80 2.92 5.18
N GLY A 200 7.09 2.79 3.91
CA GLY A 200 8.36 3.23 3.31
C GLY A 200 8.71 4.70 3.57
N LEU A 201 7.74 5.55 3.92
CA LEU A 201 7.97 6.94 4.31
C LEU A 201 8.41 7.10 5.78
N GLY A 202 8.37 6.06 6.60
CA GLY A 202 9.02 5.99 7.91
C GLY A 202 8.36 6.74 9.07
N ALA A 203 7.21 7.38 8.91
CA ALA A 203 6.49 7.98 10.03
C ALA A 203 6.00 6.89 11.01
N PRO A 204 5.94 7.16 12.34
CA PRO A 204 5.58 6.14 13.33
C PRO A 204 4.12 5.70 13.24
N ALA A 205 3.25 6.54 12.69
CA ALA A 205 1.83 6.28 12.51
C ALA A 205 1.24 7.24 11.47
N GLY A 206 0.06 6.91 10.96
CA GLY A 206 -0.75 7.81 10.17
C GLY A 206 -0.72 7.53 8.67
N SER A 207 -1.78 7.99 8.06
CA SER A 207 -2.03 7.98 6.63
C SER A 207 -2.83 9.23 6.25
N MET A 208 -2.92 9.51 4.97
CA MET A 208 -3.69 10.64 4.44
C MET A 208 -4.75 10.12 3.48
N LEU A 209 -5.90 10.78 3.49
CA LEU A 209 -6.90 10.64 2.43
C LEU A 209 -7.02 11.99 1.72
N VAL A 210 -6.80 12.03 0.42
CA VAL A 210 -6.90 13.24 -0.40
C VAL A 210 -8.09 13.15 -1.37
N GLY A 211 -8.71 14.28 -1.66
CA GLY A 211 -9.87 14.35 -2.55
C GLY A 211 -10.42 15.77 -2.73
N SER A 212 -11.68 15.86 -3.15
CA SER A 212 -12.38 17.13 -3.18
C SER A 212 -12.67 17.65 -1.76
N ARG A 213 -12.79 18.97 -1.59
CA ARG A 213 -13.13 19.58 -0.29
C ARG A 213 -14.40 18.97 0.31
N LYS A 214 -15.44 18.82 -0.51
CA LYS A 214 -16.70 18.20 -0.09
C LYS A 214 -16.51 16.76 0.43
N ALA A 215 -15.71 15.96 -0.26
CA ALA A 215 -15.43 14.58 0.17
C ALA A 215 -14.66 14.57 1.51
N ILE A 216 -13.68 15.44 1.67
CA ILE A 216 -12.87 15.51 2.89
C ILE A 216 -13.66 16.03 4.09
N GLU A 217 -14.58 16.97 3.91
CA GLU A 217 -15.50 17.41 4.97
C GLU A 217 -16.35 16.23 5.48
N GLN A 218 -16.90 15.42 4.58
CA GLN A 218 -17.62 14.20 4.95
C GLN A 218 -16.70 13.14 5.57
N ALA A 219 -15.45 13.03 5.11
CA ALA A 219 -14.45 12.13 5.67
C ALA A 219 -14.19 12.44 7.16
N ARG A 220 -14.20 13.72 7.58
CA ARG A 220 -14.04 14.09 9.00
C ARG A 220 -15.14 13.50 9.90
N ILE A 221 -16.37 13.44 9.39
CA ILE A 221 -17.51 12.83 10.11
C ILE A 221 -17.25 11.33 10.28
N HIS A 222 -16.87 10.66 9.21
CA HIS A 222 -16.56 9.22 9.25
C HIS A 222 -15.34 8.90 10.10
N ARG A 223 -14.27 9.74 10.03
CA ARG A 223 -13.11 9.62 10.91
C ARG A 223 -13.51 9.68 12.38
N LYS A 224 -14.39 10.63 12.74
CA LYS A 224 -14.90 10.76 14.11
C LYS A 224 -15.70 9.52 14.53
N ALA A 225 -16.59 9.03 13.67
CA ALA A 225 -17.42 7.85 13.94
C ALA A 225 -16.57 6.57 14.15
N LEU A 226 -15.44 6.44 13.45
CA LEU A 226 -14.49 5.34 13.59
C LEU A 226 -13.50 5.51 14.76
N GLY A 227 -13.61 6.56 15.58
CA GLY A 227 -12.72 6.82 16.70
C GLY A 227 -11.37 7.45 16.32
N GLY A 228 -11.20 7.90 15.07
CA GLY A 228 -9.94 8.49 14.56
C GLY A 228 -9.81 9.99 14.78
N GLY A 229 -10.76 10.64 15.44
CA GLY A 229 -10.64 12.05 15.85
C GLY A 229 -9.77 12.17 17.10
N MET A 230 -8.49 12.41 16.90
CA MET A 230 -7.50 12.60 17.95
C MET A 230 -7.53 14.06 18.46
N ARG A 231 -6.71 14.36 19.48
CA ARG A 231 -6.58 15.72 20.05
C ARG A 231 -5.31 16.38 19.53
N GLN A 232 -4.24 16.42 20.29
CA GLN A 232 -2.96 17.02 19.94
C GLN A 232 -2.17 16.11 18.98
N ALA A 233 -2.74 15.85 17.81
CA ALA A 233 -2.18 14.94 16.82
C ALA A 233 -0.98 15.53 16.04
N GLY A 234 -0.69 16.82 16.25
CA GLY A 234 0.49 17.50 15.70
C GLY A 234 1.80 16.81 16.04
N VAL A 235 1.88 16.13 17.18
CA VAL A 235 3.03 15.28 17.51
C VAL A 235 3.29 14.22 16.43
N LEU A 236 2.26 13.58 15.90
CA LEU A 236 2.38 12.58 14.82
C LEU A 236 2.53 13.26 13.45
N ALA A 237 1.80 14.35 13.24
CA ALA A 237 1.79 15.08 11.97
C ALA A 237 3.17 15.71 11.68
N ALA A 238 3.95 16.09 12.69
CA ALA A 238 5.29 16.61 12.53
C ALA A 238 6.24 15.58 11.87
N ALA A 239 6.17 14.32 12.27
CA ALA A 239 6.87 13.24 11.58
C ALA A 239 6.30 13.01 10.18
N GLY A 240 4.98 13.16 10.02
CA GLY A 240 4.29 13.07 8.73
C GLY A 240 4.76 14.09 7.70
N LEU A 241 5.07 15.32 8.11
CA LEU A 241 5.63 16.35 7.22
C LEU A 241 7.00 15.93 6.67
N ILE A 242 7.89 15.42 7.51
CA ILE A 242 9.19 14.90 7.07
C ILE A 242 9.00 13.68 6.16
N ALA A 243 8.09 12.77 6.51
CA ALA A 243 7.75 11.61 5.72
C ALA A 243 7.27 12.02 4.31
N LEU A 244 6.43 13.05 4.21
CA LEU A 244 5.87 13.54 2.96
C LEU A 244 6.92 14.16 2.02
N HIS A 245 7.86 14.93 2.57
CA HIS A 245 8.78 15.75 1.77
C HIS A 245 10.17 15.14 1.56
N GLU A 246 10.68 14.37 2.55
CA GLU A 246 12.05 13.89 2.49
C GLU A 246 12.14 12.42 2.08
N MET A 247 11.26 11.58 2.58
CA MET A 247 11.39 10.14 2.37
C MET A 247 11.12 9.66 0.93
N PRO A 248 10.25 10.29 0.13
CA PRO A 248 10.08 9.91 -1.28
C PRO A 248 11.36 10.01 -2.10
N LYS A 249 12.28 10.92 -1.75
CA LYS A 249 13.53 11.17 -2.49
C LYS A 249 14.47 9.95 -2.48
N ARG A 250 14.35 9.05 -1.51
CA ARG A 250 15.23 7.90 -1.34
C ARG A 250 14.61 6.53 -1.66
N LEU A 251 13.33 6.45 -2.02
CA LEU A 251 12.64 5.18 -2.27
C LEU A 251 13.30 4.34 -3.39
N HIS A 252 14.01 4.96 -4.32
CA HIS A 252 14.79 4.28 -5.35
C HIS A 252 15.89 3.35 -4.76
N GLU A 253 16.42 3.66 -3.57
CA GLU A 253 17.37 2.81 -2.86
C GLU A 253 16.71 1.51 -2.39
N ASP A 254 15.48 1.60 -1.88
CA ASP A 254 14.69 0.43 -1.47
C ASP A 254 14.39 -0.48 -2.68
N HIS A 255 14.06 0.13 -3.85
CA HIS A 255 13.84 -0.62 -5.08
C HIS A 255 15.12 -1.36 -5.55
N ALA A 256 16.28 -0.67 -5.52
CA ALA A 256 17.55 -1.28 -5.87
C ALA A 256 17.95 -2.42 -4.92
N ASN A 257 17.62 -2.29 -3.63
CA ASN A 257 17.84 -3.33 -2.63
C ASN A 257 16.89 -4.53 -2.82
N ALA A 258 15.63 -4.28 -3.17
CA ALA A 258 14.69 -5.34 -3.51
C ALA A 258 15.16 -6.13 -4.74
N ARG A 259 15.62 -5.46 -5.77
CA ARG A 259 16.16 -6.09 -6.98
C ARG A 259 17.37 -6.96 -6.66
N LEU A 260 18.30 -6.51 -5.84
CA LEU A 260 19.46 -7.31 -5.39
C LEU A 260 19.02 -8.61 -4.71
N LEU A 261 18.02 -8.55 -3.81
CA LEU A 261 17.50 -9.73 -3.13
C LEU A 261 16.78 -10.67 -4.12
N ALA A 262 16.04 -10.11 -5.07
CA ALA A 262 15.35 -10.89 -6.11
C ALA A 262 16.33 -11.62 -7.03
N ASP A 263 17.40 -10.96 -7.45
CA ASP A 263 18.45 -11.57 -8.29
C ASP A 263 19.16 -12.71 -7.53
N ALA A 264 19.38 -12.57 -6.22
CA ALA A 264 19.94 -13.63 -5.37
C ALA A 264 19.01 -14.87 -5.29
N VAL A 265 17.68 -14.66 -5.25
CA VAL A 265 16.70 -15.75 -5.31
C VAL A 265 16.67 -16.41 -6.69
N ALA A 266 16.66 -15.60 -7.76
CA ALA A 266 16.59 -16.08 -9.14
C ALA A 266 17.80 -16.97 -9.55
N ALA A 267 18.94 -16.83 -8.86
CA ALA A 267 20.11 -17.68 -9.06
C ALA A 267 19.87 -19.16 -8.69
N TYR A 268 18.77 -19.48 -8.00
CA TYR A 268 18.44 -20.84 -7.55
C TYR A 268 17.08 -21.34 -8.09
N PRO A 269 16.92 -21.50 -9.42
CA PRO A 269 15.62 -21.83 -10.03
C PRO A 269 15.10 -23.23 -9.66
N LYS A 270 15.96 -24.10 -9.15
CA LYS A 270 15.56 -25.43 -8.62
C LYS A 270 14.90 -25.33 -7.23
N ALA A 271 15.27 -24.35 -6.41
CA ALA A 271 14.74 -24.15 -5.06
C ALA A 271 13.61 -23.13 -4.99
N ALA A 272 13.60 -22.16 -5.90
CA ALA A 272 12.63 -21.07 -5.86
C ALA A 272 12.16 -20.66 -7.26
N GLU A 273 10.92 -20.20 -7.32
CA GLU A 273 10.29 -19.60 -8.51
C GLU A 273 9.98 -18.13 -8.21
N ILE A 274 10.51 -17.23 -9.03
CA ILE A 274 10.32 -15.78 -8.91
C ILE A 274 10.05 -15.17 -10.29
N ASP A 275 9.10 -14.26 -10.35
CA ASP A 275 8.88 -13.39 -11.51
C ASP A 275 9.67 -12.07 -11.30
N LEU A 276 10.84 -11.97 -11.95
CA LEU A 276 11.70 -10.79 -11.84
C LEU A 276 11.07 -9.52 -12.45
N GLU A 277 10.11 -9.65 -13.36
CA GLU A 277 9.41 -8.51 -13.95
C GLU A 277 8.35 -7.94 -12.99
N ALA A 278 7.87 -8.74 -12.04
CA ALA A 278 6.97 -8.28 -10.98
C ALA A 278 7.72 -7.50 -9.88
N VAL A 279 9.05 -7.64 -9.78
CA VAL A 279 9.87 -6.90 -8.79
C VAL A 279 10.19 -5.51 -9.32
N GLN A 280 9.25 -4.60 -9.14
CA GLN A 280 9.30 -3.24 -9.68
C GLN A 280 9.57 -2.18 -8.61
N THR A 281 9.32 -2.52 -7.34
CA THR A 281 9.47 -1.62 -6.20
C THR A 281 10.17 -2.31 -5.03
N ASN A 282 9.75 -2.05 -3.81
CA ASN A 282 10.39 -2.53 -2.60
C ASN A 282 9.88 -3.90 -2.09
N ILE A 283 9.03 -4.60 -2.84
CA ILE A 283 8.48 -5.89 -2.43
C ILE A 283 8.99 -7.00 -3.36
N VAL A 284 9.46 -8.09 -2.77
CA VAL A 284 9.87 -9.30 -3.47
C VAL A 284 9.02 -10.46 -2.98
N ILE A 285 8.30 -11.11 -3.88
CA ILE A 285 7.54 -12.34 -3.60
C ILE A 285 8.07 -13.47 -4.47
N PHE A 286 8.30 -14.63 -3.86
CA PHE A 286 8.70 -15.84 -4.58
C PHE A 286 8.09 -17.09 -3.93
N LYS A 287 8.04 -18.19 -4.67
CA LYS A 287 7.58 -19.47 -4.19
C LYS A 287 8.76 -20.42 -4.01
N LEU A 288 8.81 -21.12 -2.90
CA LEU A 288 9.76 -22.21 -2.69
C LEU A 288 9.26 -23.48 -3.42
N ARG A 289 10.19 -24.20 -4.02
CA ARG A 289 9.96 -25.51 -4.63
C ARG A 289 10.33 -26.61 -3.64
N GLY A 290 9.56 -27.69 -3.64
CA GLY A 290 9.91 -28.91 -2.90
C GLY A 290 11.06 -29.67 -3.57
N LYS A 291 11.63 -30.64 -2.87
CA LYS A 291 12.76 -31.44 -3.37
C LYS A 291 12.46 -32.21 -4.68
N ASP A 292 11.22 -32.59 -4.87
CA ASP A 292 10.74 -33.26 -6.09
C ASP A 292 10.37 -32.27 -7.21
N GLN A 293 10.51 -30.95 -6.98
CA GLN A 293 10.17 -29.84 -7.87
C GLN A 293 8.68 -29.79 -8.32
N SER A 294 7.89 -30.80 -8.01
CA SER A 294 6.45 -30.88 -8.28
C SER A 294 5.60 -30.41 -7.11
N SER A 295 6.14 -30.47 -5.89
CA SER A 295 5.53 -29.94 -4.67
C SER A 295 6.07 -28.54 -4.33
N GLY A 296 5.35 -27.81 -3.45
CA GLY A 296 5.86 -26.57 -2.87
C GLY A 296 6.81 -26.84 -1.70
N GLY A 297 7.82 -25.98 -1.52
CA GLY A 297 8.71 -26.02 -0.36
C GLY A 297 8.05 -25.49 0.92
N ASP A 298 8.67 -25.76 2.07
CA ASP A 298 8.17 -25.35 3.40
C ASP A 298 8.60 -23.91 3.72
N ALA A 299 7.72 -22.95 3.48
CA ALA A 299 7.98 -21.53 3.74
C ALA A 299 8.17 -21.23 5.24
N PRO A 300 7.37 -21.76 6.19
CA PRO A 300 7.62 -21.62 7.63
C PRO A 300 9.01 -22.11 8.06
N ALA A 301 9.47 -23.27 7.58
CA ALA A 301 10.80 -23.78 7.90
C ALA A 301 11.91 -22.87 7.35
N PHE A 302 11.78 -22.38 6.13
CA PHE A 302 12.72 -21.43 5.52
C PHE A 302 12.81 -20.12 6.32
N VAL A 303 11.67 -19.57 6.75
CA VAL A 303 11.62 -18.38 7.62
C VAL A 303 12.33 -18.64 8.95
N ALA A 304 12.10 -19.81 9.56
CA ALA A 304 12.74 -20.17 10.82
C ALA A 304 14.26 -20.30 10.70
N ALA A 305 14.75 -20.92 9.60
CA ALA A 305 16.18 -21.07 9.32
C ALA A 305 16.87 -19.70 9.14
N LEU A 306 16.30 -18.80 8.34
CA LEU A 306 16.85 -17.45 8.16
C LEU A 306 16.78 -16.60 9.44
N LYS A 307 15.75 -16.76 10.26
CA LYS A 307 15.67 -16.10 11.57
C LYS A 307 16.83 -16.51 12.48
N GLN A 308 17.22 -17.77 12.52
CA GLN A 308 18.40 -18.24 13.27
C GLN A 308 19.69 -17.60 12.77
N LYS A 309 19.79 -17.29 11.47
CA LYS A 309 20.90 -16.57 10.85
C LYS A 309 20.82 -15.05 10.98
N GLY A 310 19.79 -14.53 11.66
CA GLY A 310 19.61 -13.09 11.93
C GLY A 310 18.89 -12.30 10.84
N VAL A 311 18.15 -12.97 9.94
CA VAL A 311 17.31 -12.34 8.91
C VAL A 311 15.84 -12.66 9.19
N LEU A 312 15.01 -11.62 9.36
CA LEU A 312 13.57 -11.73 9.54
C LEU A 312 12.86 -11.48 8.21
N ILE A 313 12.02 -12.42 7.81
CA ILE A 313 11.21 -12.39 6.59
C ILE A 313 9.80 -12.91 6.89
N SER A 314 8.88 -12.81 5.93
CA SER A 314 7.50 -13.28 6.10
C SER A 314 7.16 -14.44 5.16
N ALA A 315 6.58 -15.51 5.71
CA ALA A 315 5.78 -16.44 4.93
C ALA A 315 4.38 -15.83 4.71
N ILE A 316 3.93 -15.76 3.45
CA ILE A 316 2.60 -15.24 3.07
C ILE A 316 1.69 -16.34 2.53
N GLY A 317 2.09 -17.57 2.72
CA GLY A 317 1.41 -18.80 2.35
C GLY A 317 2.28 -20.00 2.69
N PRO A 318 1.80 -21.23 2.47
CA PRO A 318 2.54 -22.44 2.81
C PRO A 318 3.86 -22.57 2.04
N HIS A 319 3.94 -21.99 0.85
CA HIS A 319 5.07 -22.08 -0.05
C HIS A 319 5.61 -20.71 -0.49
N SER A 320 4.99 -19.61 -0.06
CA SER A 320 5.29 -18.27 -0.55
C SER A 320 6.00 -17.44 0.49
N ILE A 321 7.07 -16.78 0.07
CA ILE A 321 7.90 -15.88 0.88
C ILE A 321 7.75 -14.46 0.36
N ARG A 322 7.79 -13.49 1.28
CA ARG A 322 7.85 -12.08 0.96
C ARG A 322 9.00 -11.39 1.71
N PHE A 323 9.79 -10.61 0.98
CA PHE A 323 10.70 -9.59 1.51
C PHE A 323 10.14 -8.22 1.21
N VAL A 324 10.37 -7.27 2.11
CA VAL A 324 10.06 -5.85 1.89
C VAL A 324 11.27 -5.04 2.34
N THR A 325 11.90 -4.32 1.41
CA THR A 325 13.00 -3.41 1.70
C THR A 325 12.49 -2.06 2.16
N HIS A 326 13.25 -1.41 3.01
CA HIS A 326 12.91 -0.12 3.60
C HIS A 326 14.16 0.55 4.17
N TYR A 327 14.02 1.80 4.60
CA TYR A 327 15.14 2.67 4.95
C TYR A 327 16.00 2.16 6.14
N ASP A 328 15.46 1.34 7.06
CA ASP A 328 16.23 0.76 8.18
C ASP A 328 17.13 -0.43 7.76
N VAL A 329 17.03 -0.88 6.52
CA VAL A 329 17.85 -1.95 5.96
C VAL A 329 18.64 -1.40 4.76
N ASP A 330 19.86 -0.98 5.02
CA ASP A 330 20.75 -0.39 4.02
C ASP A 330 21.29 -1.43 3.01
N ARG A 331 22.04 -0.96 2.05
CA ARG A 331 22.66 -1.79 0.99
C ARG A 331 23.52 -2.91 1.57
N THR A 332 24.36 -2.62 2.53
CA THR A 332 25.25 -3.60 3.19
C THR A 332 24.47 -4.69 3.90
N ALA A 333 23.40 -4.33 4.61
CA ALA A 333 22.52 -5.30 5.25
C ALA A 333 21.78 -6.15 4.22
N CYS A 334 21.34 -5.59 3.09
CA CYS A 334 20.71 -6.33 2.01
C CYS A 334 21.69 -7.30 1.32
N GLU A 335 22.94 -6.92 1.11
CA GLU A 335 23.99 -7.82 0.57
C GLU A 335 24.26 -9.01 1.48
N LYS A 336 24.33 -8.76 2.79
CA LYS A 336 24.43 -9.82 3.79
C LYS A 336 23.21 -10.73 3.79
N ALA A 337 22.00 -10.17 3.71
CA ALA A 337 20.76 -10.93 3.64
C ALA A 337 20.72 -11.79 2.36
N ALA A 338 21.11 -11.23 1.21
CA ALA A 338 21.20 -11.96 -0.06
C ALA A 338 22.14 -13.16 0.01
N THR A 339 23.29 -13.01 0.67
CA THR A 339 24.24 -14.11 0.91
C THR A 339 23.59 -15.24 1.73
N LEU A 340 22.96 -14.90 2.86
CA LEU A 340 22.32 -15.87 3.75
C LEU A 340 21.11 -16.57 3.09
N VAL A 341 20.33 -15.83 2.30
CA VAL A 341 19.22 -16.37 1.49
C VAL A 341 19.77 -17.35 0.45
N SER A 342 20.86 -16.99 -0.23
CA SER A 342 21.51 -17.85 -1.23
C SER A 342 22.03 -19.15 -0.62
N GLU A 343 22.63 -19.11 0.57
CA GLU A 343 23.09 -20.31 1.29
C GLU A 343 21.91 -21.24 1.61
N GLU A 344 20.79 -20.68 2.09
CA GLU A 344 19.61 -21.47 2.43
C GLU A 344 18.98 -22.11 1.19
N LEU A 345 18.83 -21.34 0.09
CA LEU A 345 18.30 -21.86 -1.18
C LEU A 345 19.20 -22.93 -1.80
N ARG A 346 20.52 -22.80 -1.64
CA ARG A 346 21.47 -23.81 -2.09
C ARG A 346 21.28 -25.15 -1.38
N SER A 347 21.01 -25.09 -0.06
CA SER A 347 20.74 -26.31 0.73
C SER A 347 19.44 -27.00 0.32
N LEU A 348 18.46 -26.27 -0.20
CA LEU A 348 17.22 -26.82 -0.75
C LEU A 348 17.38 -27.37 -2.17
N SER A 349 18.41 -26.94 -2.90
CA SER A 349 18.71 -27.38 -4.28
C SER A 349 19.51 -28.65 -4.33
N ALA A 350 20.13 -29.08 -3.20
CA ALA A 350 20.92 -30.30 -3.04
C ALA A 350 20.03 -31.51 -2.71
#